data_8c63def23d6c020c3b805cd18a7708e1
#
_entry.id   8c63def23d6c020c3b805cd18a7708e1
#
_cell.length_a   1.000
_cell.length_b   1.000
_cell.length_c   1.000
_cell.angle_alpha   90.00
_cell.angle_beta   90.00
_cell.angle_gamma   90.00
#
_symmetry.space_group_name_H-M   'P 1'
#
loop_
_entity.id
_entity.type
_entity.pdbx_description
1 polymer ?
#
loop_
_entity_poly.entity_id
_entity_poly.type
_entity_poly.pdbx_seq_one_letter_code
_entity_poly.pdbx_strand_id
1 'polypeptide(L)'
;VRSLSYVYQLDDMTRLLMLDTCQYSQGEAKVGGVILSETYDWIEEQLEEAWDEGMNVIPVAHHNLLEESEVYTVDCTIEHGEQLAEILGEWNVNIFLSGHLHVQHWMEDEDNGLYEIVTSSMTTPDCRYGLLTYRDDCSFSYRTKVLDVEGWARENGRTEEELLNFTEFRRPFLEQVFKNEAYGVLQHMKEITEEERLQMCEFYAWVNYMYYQGKAVEIRDQAYEDRAYALWDSKGYITVLRDYVVSILEDADRNYNFLRTD
;
A
#
# COMPACT_ATOMS: atom_id res chain seq x y z
N VAL A 1 20.28 -8.96 -18.69
CA VAL A 1 19.93 -9.48 -17.35
C VAL A 1 18.62 -10.21 -17.53
N ARG A 2 18.50 -11.46 -17.10
CA ARG A 2 17.24 -12.19 -17.15
C ARG A 2 16.39 -11.77 -15.96
N SER A 3 15.07 -11.61 -16.15
CA SER A 3 14.11 -11.43 -15.07
C SER A 3 14.20 -12.61 -14.08
N LEU A 4 13.93 -12.32 -12.80
CA LEU A 4 13.79 -13.33 -11.75
C LEU A 4 12.32 -13.71 -11.51
N SER A 5 11.42 -13.30 -12.43
CA SER A 5 10.01 -13.70 -12.39
C SER A 5 9.88 -15.22 -12.48
N TYR A 6 8.89 -15.78 -11.75
CA TYR A 6 8.63 -17.22 -11.72
C TYR A 6 7.17 -17.51 -11.40
N VAL A 7 6.73 -18.73 -11.69
CA VAL A 7 5.43 -19.24 -11.29
C VAL A 7 5.58 -20.10 -10.03
N TYR A 8 4.66 -19.92 -9.09
CA TYR A 8 4.51 -20.78 -7.92
C TYR A 8 3.12 -21.42 -7.93
N GLN A 9 3.09 -22.76 -8.02
CA GLN A 9 1.86 -23.53 -7.93
C GLN A 9 1.39 -23.51 -6.47
N LEU A 10 0.28 -22.82 -6.19
CA LEU A 10 -0.28 -22.71 -4.84
C LEU A 10 -1.07 -23.97 -4.47
N ASP A 11 -1.95 -24.40 -5.37
CA ASP A 11 -2.75 -25.61 -5.27
C ASP A 11 -3.11 -26.14 -6.66
N ASP A 12 -4.06 -27.09 -6.75
CA ASP A 12 -4.44 -27.73 -8.03
C ASP A 12 -5.17 -26.78 -8.98
N MET A 13 -5.66 -25.62 -8.51
CA MET A 13 -6.47 -24.66 -9.25
C MET A 13 -5.88 -23.27 -9.36
N THR A 14 -4.78 -22.98 -8.63
CA THR A 14 -4.28 -21.61 -8.50
C THR A 14 -2.77 -21.52 -8.64
N ARG A 15 -2.32 -20.61 -9.47
CA ARG A 15 -0.91 -20.20 -9.63
C ARG A 15 -0.69 -18.78 -9.14
N LEU A 16 0.45 -18.55 -8.47
CA LEU A 16 0.98 -17.20 -8.25
C LEU A 16 1.98 -16.88 -9.35
N LEU A 17 1.77 -15.76 -10.02
CA LEU A 17 2.70 -15.21 -11.00
C LEU A 17 3.57 -14.17 -10.32
N MET A 18 4.75 -14.58 -9.85
CA MET A 18 5.68 -13.74 -9.09
C MET A 18 6.50 -12.90 -10.05
N LEU A 19 6.24 -11.58 -10.08
CA LEU A 19 6.84 -10.65 -11.03
C LEU A 19 8.02 -9.91 -10.39
N ASP A 20 9.19 -10.03 -10.99
CA ASP A 20 10.37 -9.26 -10.65
C ASP A 20 10.31 -7.89 -11.34
N THR A 21 9.91 -6.90 -10.59
CA THR A 21 9.83 -5.50 -11.03
C THR A 21 11.03 -4.67 -10.57
N CYS A 22 11.97 -5.26 -9.83
CA CYS A 22 13.15 -4.59 -9.30
C CYS A 22 14.22 -4.46 -10.37
N GLN A 23 14.86 -3.29 -10.45
CA GLN A 23 15.91 -3.00 -11.43
C GLN A 23 17.22 -2.60 -10.77
N TYR A 24 18.30 -3.01 -11.40
CA TYR A 24 19.65 -2.63 -11.01
C TYR A 24 20.39 -1.99 -12.18
N SER A 25 20.93 -0.80 -12.00
CA SER A 25 21.76 -0.12 -12.99
C SER A 25 23.13 0.15 -12.42
N GLN A 26 24.17 -0.37 -13.08
CA GLN A 26 25.57 -0.22 -12.65
C GLN A 26 25.85 -0.73 -11.22
N GLY A 27 25.08 -1.73 -10.76
CA GLY A 27 25.21 -2.30 -9.41
C GLY A 27 24.42 -1.56 -8.32
N GLU A 28 23.67 -0.53 -8.69
CA GLU A 28 22.79 0.21 -7.78
C GLU A 28 21.32 -0.15 -8.06
N ALA A 29 20.55 -0.36 -7.00
CA ALA A 29 19.10 -0.57 -7.09
C ALA A 29 18.40 0.73 -7.54
N LYS A 30 17.44 0.61 -8.44
CA LYS A 30 16.50 1.70 -8.75
C LYS A 30 15.26 1.55 -7.89
N VAL A 31 14.61 2.66 -7.57
CA VAL A 31 13.41 2.68 -6.73
C VAL A 31 12.17 2.26 -7.53
N GLY A 32 12.05 2.70 -8.79
CA GLY A 32 10.88 2.45 -9.63
C GLY A 32 10.79 1.02 -10.16
N GLY A 33 9.56 0.58 -10.42
CA GLY A 33 9.24 -0.74 -10.97
C GLY A 33 9.32 -0.76 -12.50
N VAL A 34 9.95 -1.80 -13.06
CA VAL A 34 10.01 -2.01 -14.53
C VAL A 34 9.83 -3.50 -14.82
N ILE A 35 9.01 -3.82 -15.81
CA ILE A 35 8.94 -5.15 -16.42
C ILE A 35 9.70 -5.11 -17.74
N LEU A 36 10.64 -6.04 -17.94
CA LEU A 36 11.40 -6.13 -19.17
C LEU A 36 10.52 -6.66 -20.32
N SER A 37 10.78 -6.23 -21.56
CA SER A 37 9.97 -6.64 -22.72
C SER A 37 9.89 -8.16 -22.89
N GLU A 38 11.00 -8.86 -22.71
CA GLU A 38 11.02 -10.34 -22.75
C GLU A 38 10.22 -11.00 -21.60
N THR A 39 9.91 -10.25 -20.54
CA THR A 39 9.09 -10.74 -19.44
C THR A 39 7.61 -10.65 -19.78
N TYR A 40 7.18 -9.68 -20.60
CA TYR A 40 5.81 -9.62 -21.10
C TYR A 40 5.46 -10.86 -21.95
N ASP A 41 6.33 -11.25 -22.90
CA ASP A 41 6.14 -12.46 -23.68
C ASP A 41 5.98 -13.70 -22.77
N TRP A 42 6.81 -13.79 -21.74
CA TRP A 42 6.73 -14.86 -20.75
C TRP A 42 5.46 -14.81 -19.91
N ILE A 43 4.98 -13.62 -19.52
CA ILE A 43 3.70 -13.47 -18.80
C ILE A 43 2.56 -14.02 -19.62
N GLU A 44 2.46 -13.65 -20.90
CA GLU A 44 1.43 -14.15 -21.81
C GLU A 44 1.50 -15.67 -21.98
N GLU A 45 2.71 -16.25 -22.12
CA GLU A 45 2.89 -17.71 -22.16
C GLU A 45 2.36 -18.38 -20.88
N GLN A 46 2.61 -17.80 -19.71
CA GLN A 46 2.15 -18.36 -18.43
C GLN A 46 0.63 -18.23 -18.24
N LEU A 47 0.03 -17.16 -18.75
CA LEU A 47 -1.42 -16.96 -18.74
C LEU A 47 -2.11 -17.93 -19.70
N GLU A 48 -1.56 -18.15 -20.91
CA GLU A 48 -2.06 -19.14 -21.86
C GLU A 48 -2.01 -20.56 -21.30
N GLU A 49 -0.87 -20.96 -20.71
CA GLU A 49 -0.73 -22.27 -20.07
C GLU A 49 -1.74 -22.47 -18.93
N ALA A 50 -1.94 -21.43 -18.07
CA ALA A 50 -2.89 -21.51 -16.98
C ALA A 50 -4.33 -21.62 -17.49
N TRP A 51 -4.68 -20.87 -18.54
CA TRP A 51 -5.98 -20.93 -19.19
C TRP A 51 -6.27 -22.32 -19.77
N ASP A 52 -5.32 -22.91 -20.49
CA ASP A 52 -5.46 -24.24 -21.09
C ASP A 52 -5.61 -25.34 -20.02
N GLU A 53 -5.01 -25.15 -18.85
CA GLU A 53 -5.12 -26.05 -17.70
C GLU A 53 -6.34 -25.77 -16.82
N GLY A 54 -7.10 -24.69 -17.09
CA GLY A 54 -8.25 -24.25 -16.30
C GLY A 54 -7.88 -23.74 -14.91
N MET A 55 -6.72 -23.10 -14.79
CA MET A 55 -6.19 -22.60 -13.53
C MET A 55 -6.38 -21.09 -13.39
N ASN A 56 -6.61 -20.64 -12.17
CA ASN A 56 -6.60 -19.22 -11.79
C ASN A 56 -5.17 -18.72 -11.64
N VAL A 57 -4.94 -17.45 -11.98
CA VAL A 57 -3.66 -16.78 -11.82
C VAL A 57 -3.82 -15.58 -10.89
N ILE A 58 -2.92 -15.47 -9.92
CA ILE A 58 -2.81 -14.30 -9.03
C ILE A 58 -1.42 -13.69 -9.21
N PRO A 59 -1.29 -12.57 -9.94
CA PRO A 59 -0.04 -11.85 -10.06
C PRO A 59 0.35 -11.17 -8.75
N VAL A 60 1.65 -11.20 -8.46
CA VAL A 60 2.24 -10.60 -7.27
C VAL A 60 3.49 -9.84 -7.67
N ALA A 61 3.56 -8.56 -7.35
CA ALA A 61 4.75 -7.73 -7.53
C ALA A 61 5.08 -6.93 -6.26
N HIS A 62 6.24 -6.29 -6.25
CA HIS A 62 6.55 -5.32 -5.20
C HIS A 62 5.97 -3.95 -5.50
N HIS A 63 6.15 -3.46 -6.73
CA HIS A 63 5.64 -2.15 -7.16
C HIS A 63 4.18 -2.23 -7.57
N ASN A 64 3.48 -1.11 -7.43
CA ASN A 64 2.07 -1.01 -7.75
C ASN A 64 1.83 -1.07 -9.26
N LEU A 65 0.70 -1.63 -9.65
CA LEU A 65 0.23 -1.64 -11.03
C LEU A 65 -0.54 -0.34 -11.33
N LEU A 66 -1.39 0.07 -10.39
CA LEU A 66 -2.23 1.26 -10.48
C LEU A 66 -1.64 2.42 -9.66
N GLU A 67 -2.10 3.64 -9.91
CA GLU A 67 -1.68 4.82 -9.15
C GLU A 67 -2.40 4.90 -7.80
N GLU A 68 -1.98 4.07 -6.86
CA GLU A 68 -2.53 3.93 -5.50
C GLU A 68 -2.33 5.18 -4.60
N SER A 69 -1.68 6.21 -5.10
CA SER A 69 -1.47 7.50 -4.44
C SER A 69 -1.38 8.62 -5.47
N GLU A 70 -2.09 9.70 -5.25
CA GLU A 70 -2.03 10.90 -6.11
C GLU A 70 -0.71 11.68 -5.98
N VAL A 71 0.06 11.46 -4.93
CA VAL A 71 1.28 12.22 -4.63
C VAL A 71 2.54 11.39 -4.88
N TYR A 72 2.51 10.12 -4.55
CA TYR A 72 3.65 9.21 -4.72
C TYR A 72 3.49 8.33 -5.95
N THR A 73 3.31 8.94 -7.11
CA THR A 73 3.17 8.24 -8.39
C THR A 73 4.52 7.87 -9.01
N VAL A 74 5.53 8.75 -8.85
CA VAL A 74 6.88 8.52 -9.39
C VAL A 74 7.61 7.48 -8.55
N ASP A 75 8.23 6.51 -9.22
CA ASP A 75 9.00 5.43 -8.61
C ASP A 75 8.21 4.45 -7.71
N CYS A 76 6.87 4.57 -7.65
CA CYS A 76 6.03 3.66 -6.87
C CYS A 76 5.30 2.64 -7.74
N THR A 77 4.96 3.01 -8.97
CA THR A 77 4.28 2.15 -9.95
C THR A 77 5.25 1.43 -10.88
N ILE A 78 4.74 0.41 -11.55
CA ILE A 78 5.42 -0.25 -12.68
C ILE A 78 5.37 0.70 -13.87
N GLU A 79 6.53 0.99 -14.46
CA GLU A 79 6.62 1.80 -15.69
C GLU A 79 5.82 1.13 -16.81
N HIS A 80 4.89 1.86 -17.44
CA HIS A 80 3.93 1.32 -18.41
C HIS A 80 3.04 0.20 -17.86
N GLY A 81 2.59 0.34 -16.60
CA GLY A 81 1.72 -0.63 -15.94
C GLY A 81 0.38 -0.86 -16.66
N GLU A 82 -0.10 0.13 -17.41
CA GLU A 82 -1.30 0.04 -18.26
C GLU A 82 -1.24 -1.15 -19.24
N GLN A 83 -0.07 -1.43 -19.83
CA GLN A 83 0.12 -2.58 -20.70
C GLN A 83 -0.09 -3.91 -19.94
N LEU A 84 0.41 -4.01 -18.72
CA LEU A 84 0.20 -5.20 -17.90
C LEU A 84 -1.27 -5.34 -17.51
N ALA A 85 -1.93 -4.26 -17.12
CA ALA A 85 -3.35 -4.27 -16.78
C ALA A 85 -4.23 -4.76 -17.95
N GLU A 86 -3.96 -4.26 -19.17
CA GLU A 86 -4.64 -4.71 -20.39
C GLU A 86 -4.44 -6.22 -20.63
N ILE A 87 -3.21 -6.72 -20.56
CA ILE A 87 -2.91 -8.15 -20.71
C ILE A 87 -3.65 -8.98 -19.66
N LEU A 88 -3.60 -8.58 -18.38
CA LEU A 88 -4.29 -9.30 -17.32
C LEU A 88 -5.81 -9.33 -17.53
N GLY A 89 -6.40 -8.20 -17.96
CA GLY A 89 -7.82 -8.10 -18.28
C GLY A 89 -8.23 -9.01 -19.44
N GLU A 90 -7.44 -9.12 -20.52
CA GLU A 90 -7.69 -10.03 -21.66
C GLU A 90 -7.76 -11.49 -21.22
N TRP A 91 -7.01 -11.88 -20.21
CA TRP A 91 -7.01 -13.24 -19.64
C TRP A 91 -7.96 -13.42 -18.45
N ASN A 92 -8.84 -12.43 -18.18
CA ASN A 92 -9.78 -12.42 -17.04
C ASN A 92 -9.11 -12.59 -15.66
N VAL A 93 -7.89 -12.11 -15.52
CA VAL A 93 -7.24 -11.98 -14.20
C VAL A 93 -7.80 -10.77 -13.48
N ASN A 94 -8.47 -11.00 -12.36
CA ASN A 94 -9.25 -9.95 -11.68
C ASN A 94 -8.63 -9.44 -10.38
N ILE A 95 -7.40 -9.84 -10.06
CA ILE A 95 -6.70 -9.42 -8.84
C ILE A 95 -5.20 -9.26 -9.11
N PHE A 96 -4.60 -8.26 -8.49
CA PHE A 96 -3.16 -8.02 -8.44
C PHE A 96 -2.74 -7.70 -7.00
N LEU A 97 -1.67 -8.30 -6.52
CA LEU A 97 -1.16 -8.06 -5.17
C LEU A 97 0.16 -7.30 -5.21
N SER A 98 0.23 -6.21 -4.47
CA SER A 98 1.43 -5.38 -4.42
C SER A 98 1.76 -4.85 -3.02
N GLY A 99 2.82 -4.06 -2.93
CA GLY A 99 3.33 -3.47 -1.70
C GLY A 99 3.90 -2.06 -1.91
N HIS A 100 5.19 -1.86 -1.66
CA HIS A 100 6.00 -0.66 -1.88
C HIS A 100 5.57 0.58 -1.07
N LEU A 101 4.34 1.07 -1.22
CA LEU A 101 3.82 2.24 -0.51
C LEU A 101 3.67 2.03 1.01
N HIS A 102 3.66 0.78 1.47
CA HIS A 102 3.46 0.41 2.87
C HIS A 102 2.12 0.87 3.49
N VAL A 103 1.19 1.36 2.69
CA VAL A 103 -0.17 1.72 3.11
C VAL A 103 -1.12 0.54 2.90
N GLN A 104 -2.23 0.51 3.64
CA GLN A 104 -3.30 -0.43 3.37
C GLN A 104 -4.30 0.23 2.44
N HIS A 105 -4.32 -0.22 1.20
CA HIS A 105 -5.17 0.34 0.15
C HIS A 105 -5.62 -0.72 -0.85
N TRP A 106 -6.63 -0.41 -1.66
CA TRP A 106 -6.99 -1.17 -2.85
C TRP A 106 -7.72 -0.27 -3.84
N MET A 107 -7.48 -0.49 -5.12
CA MET A 107 -8.13 0.19 -6.23
C MET A 107 -8.77 -0.81 -7.18
N GLU A 108 -9.72 -0.33 -7.96
CA GLU A 108 -10.39 -1.07 -9.04
C GLU A 108 -10.07 -0.38 -10.37
N ASP A 109 -9.58 -1.15 -11.31
CA ASP A 109 -9.52 -0.79 -12.73
C ASP A 109 -10.77 -1.36 -13.40
N GLU A 110 -11.81 -0.53 -13.51
CA GLU A 110 -13.10 -0.92 -14.08
C GLU A 110 -12.98 -1.31 -15.57
N ASP A 111 -12.03 -0.71 -16.32
CA ASP A 111 -11.85 -0.96 -17.75
C ASP A 111 -11.31 -2.38 -18.00
N ASN A 112 -10.45 -2.87 -17.13
CA ASN A 112 -9.86 -4.21 -17.22
C ASN A 112 -10.48 -5.23 -16.24
N GLY A 113 -11.40 -4.80 -15.37
CA GLY A 113 -12.07 -5.66 -14.38
C GLY A 113 -11.10 -6.19 -13.30
N LEU A 114 -10.09 -5.42 -12.96
CA LEU A 114 -8.98 -5.81 -12.10
C LEU A 114 -9.01 -5.03 -10.78
N TYR A 115 -8.76 -5.72 -9.68
CA TYR A 115 -8.52 -5.10 -8.36
C TYR A 115 -7.04 -5.20 -8.01
N GLU A 116 -6.39 -4.09 -7.74
CA GLU A 116 -5.10 -4.09 -7.08
C GLU A 116 -5.29 -3.99 -5.56
N ILE A 117 -4.54 -4.79 -4.79
CA ILE A 117 -4.54 -4.76 -3.33
C ILE A 117 -3.11 -4.50 -2.86
N VAL A 118 -2.90 -3.32 -2.27
CA VAL A 118 -1.66 -2.94 -1.59
C VAL A 118 -1.79 -3.30 -0.12
N THR A 119 -0.97 -4.24 0.34
CA THR A 119 -0.95 -4.60 1.76
C THR A 119 0.08 -3.79 2.52
N SER A 120 -0.34 -3.17 3.64
CA SER A 120 0.56 -2.40 4.49
C SER A 120 1.71 -3.25 5.04
N SER A 121 2.79 -2.58 5.40
CA SER A 121 3.96 -3.23 5.99
C SER A 121 3.71 -3.64 7.46
N MET A 122 4.29 -4.76 7.88
CA MET A 122 4.32 -5.16 9.29
C MET A 122 5.14 -4.22 10.18
N THR A 123 5.84 -3.26 9.60
CA THR A 123 6.63 -2.24 10.33
C THR A 123 5.95 -0.86 10.39
N THR A 124 4.78 -0.72 9.77
CA THR A 124 3.97 0.50 9.79
C THR A 124 2.82 0.39 10.81
N PRO A 125 1.99 1.45 11.00
CA PRO A 125 0.90 1.42 11.97
C PRO A 125 0.06 0.15 11.91
N ASP A 126 -0.21 -0.41 13.08
CA ASP A 126 -0.94 -1.65 13.37
C ASP A 126 -0.27 -2.96 12.92
N CYS A 127 0.93 -2.95 12.28
CA CYS A 127 1.62 -4.19 11.90
C CYS A 127 0.67 -5.21 11.28
N ARG A 128 0.10 -4.88 10.12
CA ARG A 128 -0.96 -5.69 9.49
C ARG A 128 -0.39 -6.70 8.49
N TYR A 129 -1.17 -7.74 8.26
CA TYR A 129 -1.00 -8.67 7.14
C TYR A 129 -2.35 -8.95 6.49
N GLY A 130 -2.34 -9.25 5.20
CA GLY A 130 -3.52 -9.59 4.43
C GLY A 130 -3.86 -11.07 4.50
N LEU A 131 -5.16 -11.37 4.50
CA LEU A 131 -5.71 -12.71 4.29
C LEU A 131 -6.61 -12.66 3.07
N LEU A 132 -6.18 -13.31 2.00
CA LEU A 132 -6.93 -13.50 0.77
C LEU A 132 -7.59 -14.88 0.79
N THR A 133 -8.88 -14.95 0.47
CA THR A 133 -9.58 -16.18 0.13
C THR A 133 -10.01 -16.05 -1.32
N TYR A 134 -9.42 -16.80 -2.21
CA TYR A 134 -9.74 -16.86 -3.63
C TYR A 134 -10.48 -18.17 -3.93
N ARG A 135 -11.45 -18.15 -4.84
CA ARG A 135 -12.32 -19.29 -5.13
C ARG A 135 -12.21 -19.69 -6.60
N ASP A 136 -12.65 -20.90 -6.91
CA ASP A 136 -12.60 -21.49 -8.26
C ASP A 136 -13.41 -20.67 -9.29
N ASP A 137 -14.42 -19.91 -8.85
CA ASP A 137 -15.24 -19.03 -9.69
C ASP A 137 -14.64 -17.61 -9.85
N CYS A 138 -13.38 -17.44 -9.50
CA CYS A 138 -12.66 -16.16 -9.48
C CYS A 138 -13.19 -15.11 -8.49
N SER A 139 -14.22 -15.43 -7.70
CA SER A 139 -14.62 -14.52 -6.61
C SER A 139 -13.60 -14.58 -5.47
N PHE A 140 -13.41 -13.46 -4.79
CA PHE A 140 -12.47 -13.42 -3.68
C PHE A 140 -12.95 -12.55 -2.52
N SER A 141 -12.34 -12.76 -1.38
CA SER A 141 -12.46 -11.85 -0.24
C SER A 141 -11.09 -11.63 0.37
N TYR A 142 -10.79 -10.36 0.61
CA TYR A 142 -9.58 -9.91 1.27
C TYR A 142 -9.93 -9.23 2.59
N ARG A 143 -9.13 -9.46 3.61
CA ARG A 143 -9.20 -8.73 4.88
C ARG A 143 -7.83 -8.64 5.53
N THR A 144 -7.58 -7.57 6.26
CA THR A 144 -6.37 -7.47 7.07
C THR A 144 -6.57 -8.02 8.48
N LYS A 145 -5.47 -8.40 9.08
CA LYS A 145 -5.36 -8.68 10.52
C LYS A 145 -4.15 -7.99 11.11
N VAL A 146 -4.27 -7.58 12.35
CA VAL A 146 -3.15 -7.07 13.15
C VAL A 146 -2.35 -8.25 13.70
N LEU A 147 -1.02 -8.15 13.64
CA LEU A 147 -0.14 -9.15 14.23
C LEU A 147 -0.24 -9.08 15.76
N ASP A 148 -0.60 -10.19 16.39
CA ASP A 148 -0.75 -10.30 17.85
C ASP A 148 0.62 -10.56 18.52
N VAL A 149 1.44 -9.51 18.58
CA VAL A 149 2.75 -9.57 19.22
C VAL A 149 2.64 -9.83 20.72
N GLU A 150 1.65 -9.24 21.38
CA GLU A 150 1.42 -9.40 22.83
C GLU A 150 0.99 -10.81 23.19
N GLY A 151 0.10 -11.42 22.39
CA GLY A 151 -0.30 -12.82 22.53
C GLY A 151 0.88 -13.76 22.33
N TRP A 152 1.63 -13.57 21.24
CA TRP A 152 2.85 -14.32 20.96
C TRP A 152 3.87 -14.20 22.11
N ALA A 153 4.08 -13.00 22.64
CA ALA A 153 5.02 -12.76 23.74
C ALA A 153 4.63 -13.55 25.00
N ARG A 154 3.35 -13.52 25.37
CA ARG A 154 2.83 -14.29 26.52
C ARG A 154 2.96 -15.80 26.32
N GLU A 155 2.61 -16.32 25.14
CA GLU A 155 2.70 -17.74 24.80
C GLU A 155 4.15 -18.26 24.80
N ASN A 156 5.12 -17.40 24.46
CA ASN A 156 6.54 -17.75 24.44
C ASN A 156 7.29 -17.34 25.70
N GLY A 157 6.59 -16.99 26.78
CA GLY A 157 7.20 -16.66 28.08
C GLY A 157 8.12 -15.45 28.07
N ARG A 158 7.87 -14.50 27.15
CA ARG A 158 8.64 -13.25 27.07
C ARG A 158 8.27 -12.35 28.23
N THR A 159 9.22 -11.58 28.72
CA THR A 159 9.08 -10.71 29.88
C THR A 159 9.38 -9.25 29.60
N GLU A 160 9.78 -8.92 28.38
CA GLU A 160 10.05 -7.58 27.92
C GLU A 160 8.76 -6.76 27.88
N GLU A 161 8.74 -5.65 28.58
CA GLU A 161 7.56 -4.80 28.72
C GLU A 161 7.06 -4.29 27.36
N GLU A 162 7.97 -3.95 26.45
CA GLU A 162 7.68 -3.49 25.10
C GLU A 162 6.94 -4.55 24.26
N LEU A 163 7.21 -5.83 24.47
CA LEU A 163 6.52 -6.92 23.78
C LEU A 163 5.15 -7.22 24.40
N LEU A 164 5.06 -7.13 25.74
CA LEU A 164 3.82 -7.40 26.47
C LEU A 164 2.77 -6.29 26.34
N ASN A 165 3.22 -5.07 25.96
CA ASN A 165 2.39 -3.90 25.71
C ASN A 165 2.74 -3.27 24.36
N PHE A 166 2.93 -4.09 23.34
CA PHE A 166 3.49 -3.68 22.05
C PHE A 166 2.67 -2.61 21.34
N THR A 167 1.34 -2.69 21.41
CA THR A 167 0.44 -1.72 20.81
C THR A 167 0.65 -0.31 21.39
N GLU A 168 0.71 -0.21 22.71
CA GLU A 168 0.93 1.06 23.40
C GLU A 168 2.38 1.57 23.24
N PHE A 169 3.36 0.66 23.16
CA PHE A 169 4.75 1.01 22.97
C PHE A 169 5.03 1.58 21.58
N ARG A 170 4.53 0.94 20.52
CA ARG A 170 4.84 1.33 19.14
C ARG A 170 4.16 2.62 18.69
N ARG A 171 2.94 2.90 19.20
CA ARG A 171 2.13 4.03 18.71
C ARG A 171 2.82 5.38 18.85
N PRO A 172 3.32 5.78 20.02
CA PRO A 172 4.04 7.05 20.19
C PRO A 172 5.30 7.14 19.31
N PHE A 173 5.98 6.01 19.10
CA PHE A 173 7.16 5.96 18.23
C PHE A 173 6.80 6.28 16.78
N LEU A 174 5.76 5.64 16.23
CA LEU A 174 5.32 5.86 14.85
C LEU A 174 4.74 7.27 14.64
N GLU A 175 3.93 7.76 15.59
CA GLU A 175 3.44 9.13 15.56
C GLU A 175 4.60 10.13 15.55
N GLN A 176 5.66 9.88 16.34
CA GLN A 176 6.83 10.76 16.38
C GLN A 176 7.61 10.76 15.07
N VAL A 177 7.67 9.63 14.34
CA VAL A 177 8.29 9.58 13.01
C VAL A 177 7.56 10.54 12.06
N PHE A 178 6.24 10.45 11.97
CA PHE A 178 5.44 11.34 11.12
C PHE A 178 5.53 12.82 11.55
N LYS A 179 5.54 13.11 12.86
CA LYS A 179 5.74 14.47 13.37
C LYS A 179 7.10 15.05 12.95
N ASN A 180 8.15 14.24 13.02
CA ASN A 180 9.50 14.67 12.65
C ASN A 180 9.60 14.92 11.14
N GLU A 181 8.94 14.13 10.32
CA GLU A 181 8.85 14.33 8.88
C GLU A 181 8.21 15.68 8.56
N ALA A 182 7.00 15.92 9.08
CA ALA A 182 6.31 17.20 8.88
C ALA A 182 7.12 18.38 9.42
N TYR A 183 7.71 18.24 10.61
CA TYR A 183 8.52 19.28 11.21
C TYR A 183 9.75 19.60 10.36
N GLY A 184 10.39 18.59 9.79
CA GLY A 184 11.54 18.76 8.90
C GLY A 184 11.25 19.70 7.72
N VAL A 185 10.05 19.61 7.14
CA VAL A 185 9.59 20.50 6.07
C VAL A 185 9.18 21.87 6.64
N LEU A 186 8.33 21.89 7.66
CA LEU A 186 7.70 23.11 8.18
C LEU A 186 8.67 24.03 8.94
N GLN A 187 9.80 23.54 9.47
CA GLN A 187 10.76 24.33 10.24
C GLN A 187 11.35 25.51 9.46
N HIS A 188 11.36 25.41 8.13
CA HIS A 188 11.91 26.46 7.24
C HIS A 188 10.88 27.54 6.86
N MET A 189 9.62 27.35 7.22
CA MET A 189 8.53 28.27 6.92
C MET A 189 8.45 29.37 7.97
N LYS A 190 8.68 30.63 7.54
CA LYS A 190 8.71 31.80 8.43
C LYS A 190 7.31 32.35 8.74
N GLU A 191 6.32 32.00 7.94
CA GLU A 191 4.95 32.51 7.99
C GLU A 191 4.10 31.78 9.05
N ILE A 192 4.62 30.69 9.63
CA ILE A 192 3.95 29.91 10.68
C ILE A 192 4.68 30.07 12.01
N THR A 193 3.91 30.25 13.06
CA THR A 193 4.45 30.25 14.44
C THR A 193 4.83 28.83 14.86
N GLU A 194 5.63 28.71 15.92
CA GLU A 194 5.99 27.39 16.47
C GLU A 194 4.76 26.62 16.97
N GLU A 195 3.79 27.30 17.57
CA GLU A 195 2.53 26.67 17.99
C GLU A 195 1.74 26.12 16.81
N GLU A 196 1.58 26.89 15.73
CA GLU A 196 0.91 26.42 14.50
C GLU A 196 1.67 25.25 13.88
N ARG A 197 3.01 25.31 13.84
CA ARG A 197 3.85 24.23 13.32
C ARG A 197 3.63 22.93 14.07
N LEU A 198 3.61 22.97 15.39
CA LEU A 198 3.37 21.80 16.22
C LEU A 198 1.96 21.24 16.00
N GLN A 199 0.93 22.11 15.90
CA GLN A 199 -0.43 21.66 15.56
C GLN A 199 -0.50 20.98 14.19
N MET A 200 0.18 21.54 13.18
CA MET A 200 0.25 20.93 11.84
C MET A 200 0.98 19.59 11.87
N CYS A 201 2.05 19.43 12.64
CA CYS A 201 2.76 18.16 12.79
C CYS A 201 1.91 17.09 13.50
N GLU A 202 1.17 17.47 14.55
CA GLU A 202 0.24 16.55 15.24
C GLU A 202 -0.86 16.06 14.29
N PHE A 203 -1.44 16.97 13.53
CA PHE A 203 -2.46 16.65 12.54
C PHE A 203 -1.93 15.72 11.43
N TYR A 204 -0.76 16.05 10.87
CA TYR A 204 -0.11 15.22 9.87
C TYR A 204 0.13 13.80 10.37
N ALA A 205 0.65 13.67 11.60
CA ALA A 205 0.89 12.37 12.20
C ALA A 205 -0.40 11.58 12.42
N TRP A 206 -1.47 12.23 12.88
CA TRP A 206 -2.77 11.60 13.08
C TRP A 206 -3.38 11.10 11.76
N VAL A 207 -3.41 11.93 10.71
CA VAL A 207 -3.93 11.58 9.40
C VAL A 207 -3.13 10.42 8.79
N ASN A 208 -1.78 10.51 8.82
CA ASN A 208 -0.92 9.42 8.32
C ASN A 208 -1.10 8.13 9.09
N TYR A 209 -1.19 8.19 10.41
CA TYR A 209 -1.40 7.01 11.25
C TYR A 209 -2.67 6.24 10.83
N MET A 210 -3.74 6.94 10.48
CA MET A 210 -4.99 6.34 10.01
C MET A 210 -4.92 5.89 8.55
N TYR A 211 -4.23 6.65 7.70
CA TYR A 211 -4.02 6.32 6.28
C TYR A 211 -3.25 5.01 6.11
N TYR A 212 -2.11 4.86 6.79
CA TYR A 212 -1.33 3.62 6.72
C TYR A 212 -2.10 2.40 7.20
N GLN A 213 -3.11 2.57 8.04
CA GLN A 213 -4.00 1.52 8.47
C GLN A 213 -5.16 1.24 7.48
N GLY A 214 -5.33 2.02 6.42
CA GLY A 214 -6.48 1.97 5.54
C GLY A 214 -7.79 2.40 6.19
N LYS A 215 -7.73 3.32 7.16
CA LYS A 215 -8.84 3.75 8.01
C LYS A 215 -9.07 5.27 7.99
N ALA A 216 -8.53 5.99 7.03
CA ALA A 216 -8.69 7.45 6.97
C ALA A 216 -10.17 7.88 6.94
N VAL A 217 -11.07 7.06 6.39
CA VAL A 217 -12.53 7.30 6.42
C VAL A 217 -13.10 7.48 7.83
N GLU A 218 -12.51 6.84 8.84
CA GLU A 218 -13.00 6.92 10.23
C GLU A 218 -12.76 8.31 10.85
N ILE A 219 -11.85 9.10 10.29
CA ILE A 219 -11.47 10.42 10.80
C ILE A 219 -11.79 11.56 9.83
N ARG A 220 -12.21 11.28 8.61
CA ARG A 220 -12.34 12.22 7.51
C ARG A 220 -13.11 13.50 7.88
N ASP A 221 -14.32 13.33 8.38
CA ASP A 221 -15.19 14.47 8.72
C ASP A 221 -14.58 15.32 9.85
N GLN A 222 -14.05 14.66 10.89
CA GLN A 222 -13.37 15.35 11.98
C GLN A 222 -12.11 16.08 11.51
N ALA A 223 -11.37 15.50 10.56
CA ALA A 223 -10.17 16.09 10.02
C ALA A 223 -10.47 17.38 9.24
N TYR A 224 -11.53 17.43 8.44
CA TYR A 224 -11.94 18.64 7.75
C TYR A 224 -12.41 19.76 8.67
N GLU A 225 -12.94 19.42 9.85
CA GLU A 225 -13.35 20.39 10.88
C GLU A 225 -12.20 20.85 11.77
N ASP A 226 -11.04 20.20 11.72
CA ASP A 226 -9.90 20.52 12.56
C ASP A 226 -9.23 21.84 12.12
N ARG A 227 -8.86 22.65 13.13
CA ARG A 227 -8.14 23.92 12.88
C ARG A 227 -6.81 23.70 12.14
N ALA A 228 -6.14 22.60 12.41
CA ALA A 228 -4.86 22.30 11.77
C ALA A 228 -5.02 21.98 10.28
N TYR A 229 -6.15 21.41 9.83
CA TYR A 229 -6.46 21.29 8.40
C TYR A 229 -6.49 22.67 7.73
N ALA A 230 -7.17 23.64 8.32
CA ALA A 230 -7.20 25.00 7.78
C ALA A 230 -5.80 25.66 7.75
N LEU A 231 -4.89 25.29 8.66
CA LEU A 231 -3.50 25.74 8.62
C LEU A 231 -2.74 25.08 7.45
N TRP A 232 -2.93 23.79 7.22
CA TRP A 232 -2.36 23.11 6.07
C TRP A 232 -2.85 23.72 4.76
N ASP A 233 -4.13 23.96 4.62
CA ASP A 233 -4.72 24.53 3.40
C ASP A 233 -4.26 25.97 3.15
N SER A 234 -4.21 26.83 4.20
CA SER A 234 -3.91 28.25 4.03
C SER A 234 -2.43 28.59 4.08
N LYS A 235 -1.60 27.85 4.85
CA LYS A 235 -0.19 28.14 5.08
C LYS A 235 0.75 27.06 4.56
N GLY A 236 0.31 25.81 4.50
CA GLY A 236 1.08 24.67 4.01
C GLY A 236 1.15 24.54 2.48
N TYR A 237 0.43 25.37 1.74
CA TYR A 237 0.23 25.27 0.27
C TYR A 237 1.50 25.29 -0.58
N ILE A 238 2.62 25.71 -0.03
CA ILE A 238 3.91 25.68 -0.74
C ILE A 238 4.69 24.36 -0.52
N THR A 239 4.09 23.39 0.14
CA THR A 239 4.74 22.13 0.46
C THR A 239 4.01 20.95 -0.19
N VAL A 240 4.75 19.95 -0.65
CA VAL A 240 4.19 18.68 -1.12
C VAL A 240 3.37 17.98 -0.03
N LEU A 241 3.66 18.22 1.25
CA LEU A 241 2.92 17.61 2.36
C LEU A 241 1.49 18.13 2.47
N ARG A 242 1.21 19.36 2.02
CA ARG A 242 -0.17 19.88 1.95
C ARG A 242 -0.98 19.05 0.95
N ASP A 243 -0.47 18.86 -0.24
CA ASP A 243 -1.16 18.10 -1.29
C ASP A 243 -1.33 16.65 -0.88
N TYR A 244 -0.33 16.08 -0.22
CA TYR A 244 -0.42 14.74 0.37
C TYR A 244 -1.51 14.61 1.45
N VAL A 245 -1.61 15.56 2.39
CA VAL A 245 -2.67 15.56 3.42
C VAL A 245 -4.06 15.67 2.78
N VAL A 246 -4.18 16.52 1.75
CA VAL A 246 -5.46 16.69 1.02
C VAL A 246 -5.83 15.41 0.29
N SER A 247 -4.90 14.82 -0.46
CA SER A 247 -5.17 13.59 -1.22
C SER A 247 -5.60 12.42 -0.32
N ILE A 248 -4.98 12.26 0.85
CA ILE A 248 -5.40 11.25 1.83
C ILE A 248 -6.87 11.43 2.24
N LEU A 249 -7.30 12.68 2.50
CA LEU A 249 -8.66 12.95 2.95
C LEU A 249 -9.68 12.88 1.81
N GLU A 250 -9.29 13.19 0.58
CA GLU A 250 -10.12 13.05 -0.61
C GLU A 250 -10.35 11.57 -0.95
N ASP A 251 -9.30 10.75 -0.87
CA ASP A 251 -9.33 9.29 -1.07
C ASP A 251 -10.02 8.52 0.08
N ALA A 252 -10.21 9.14 1.24
CA ALA A 252 -10.80 8.52 2.42
C ALA A 252 -12.32 8.27 2.29
N ASP A 253 -12.74 7.50 1.31
CA ASP A 253 -14.15 7.18 1.03
C ASP A 253 -14.62 5.87 1.67
N ARG A 254 -13.70 4.97 2.02
CA ARG A 254 -13.97 3.64 2.55
C ARG A 254 -12.91 3.14 3.52
N ASN A 255 -13.22 2.00 4.15
CA ASN A 255 -12.24 1.25 4.95
C ASN A 255 -11.54 0.23 4.06
N TYR A 256 -10.28 0.43 3.78
CA TYR A 256 -9.48 -0.39 2.88
C TYR A 256 -9.01 -1.75 3.47
N ASN A 257 -9.47 -2.09 4.67
CA ASN A 257 -9.12 -3.35 5.31
C ASN A 257 -10.00 -4.54 4.91
N PHE A 258 -10.95 -4.30 4.04
CA PHE A 258 -11.88 -5.33 3.56
C PHE A 258 -12.24 -5.06 2.11
N LEU A 259 -12.20 -6.13 1.30
CA LEU A 259 -12.69 -6.16 -0.08
C LEU A 259 -13.36 -7.51 -0.32
N ARG A 260 -14.46 -7.52 -1.03
CA ARG A 260 -15.13 -8.73 -1.46
C ARG A 260 -15.77 -8.52 -2.82
N THR A 261 -15.50 -9.46 -3.72
CA THR A 261 -16.24 -9.62 -4.98
C THR A 261 -17.29 -10.71 -4.83
N ASP A 262 -18.41 -10.55 -5.49
CA ASP A 262 -19.51 -11.53 -5.49
C ASP A 262 -19.30 -12.59 -6.57
#